data_eb8ffda05d0faca7acf871616eb44918
#
_entry.id   eb8ffda05d0faca7acf871616eb44918
#
_cell.length_a   1.000
_cell.length_b   1.000
_cell.length_c   1.000
_cell.angle_alpha   90.00
_cell.angle_beta   90.00
_cell.angle_gamma   90.00
#
_symmetry.space_group_name_H-M   'P 1'
#
loop_
_entity.id
_entity.type
_entity.pdbx_description
1 polymer ?
#
loop_
_entity_poly.entity_id
_entity_poly.type
_entity_poly.pdbx_seq_one_letter_code
_entity_poly.pdbx_strand_id
1 'polypeptide(L)'
;MLSLLGIYLKAFRVVFVTANEVDRALTAPLKEVGAKLLALREDQWFDRKSIRSQPKDLAQHIVAFSNAEGGTIVVGLHDGVVEGIDQHGEKINSIRQIPIDFTVPPVRVHVDQVGCINSKGEPDALVTITIDPSESVHELTNGDCYLRVGDESRKLRHDQRRELEFDKGQAQYDGIALAGVDVNDLDPELTRQYREPERSNGFQYFAGR
;
A
#
# COMPACT_ATOMS: atom_id res chain seq x y z
N MET A 1 -15.38 1.59 -28.61
CA MET A 1 -15.78 1.52 -27.20
C MET A 1 -14.87 0.48 -26.53
N LEU A 2 -13.73 0.92 -25.95
CA LEU A 2 -12.79 0.03 -25.20
C LEU A 2 -13.43 -0.23 -23.84
N SER A 3 -13.73 -1.49 -23.53
CA SER A 3 -14.43 -1.88 -22.33
C SER A 3 -13.59 -1.55 -21.09
N LEU A 4 -14.24 -1.09 -20.04
CA LEU A 4 -13.68 -0.85 -18.69
C LEU A 4 -12.84 -2.04 -18.18
N LEU A 5 -13.16 -3.26 -18.60
CA LEU A 5 -12.44 -4.48 -18.29
C LEU A 5 -10.98 -4.48 -18.81
N GLY A 6 -10.72 -3.84 -19.95
CA GLY A 6 -9.37 -3.72 -20.52
C GLY A 6 -8.47 -2.75 -19.76
N ILE A 7 -9.07 -1.76 -19.08
CA ILE A 7 -8.35 -0.80 -18.24
C ILE A 7 -8.00 -1.45 -16.90
N TYR A 8 -8.90 -2.23 -16.32
CA TYR A 8 -8.66 -2.98 -15.08
C TYR A 8 -7.56 -4.05 -15.24
N LEU A 9 -7.57 -4.79 -16.34
CA LEU A 9 -6.53 -5.80 -16.62
C LEU A 9 -5.14 -5.18 -16.87
N LYS A 10 -5.07 -3.98 -17.47
CA LYS A 10 -3.79 -3.25 -17.61
C LYS A 10 -3.29 -2.69 -16.28
N ALA A 11 -4.18 -2.17 -15.44
CA ALA A 11 -3.82 -1.70 -14.09
C ALA A 11 -3.31 -2.85 -13.23
N PHE A 12 -4.01 -4.01 -13.22
CA PHE A 12 -3.59 -5.19 -12.46
C PHE A 12 -2.22 -5.74 -12.90
N ARG A 13 -1.91 -5.66 -14.20
CA ARG A 13 -0.60 -6.10 -14.73
C ARG A 13 0.54 -5.14 -14.34
N VAL A 14 0.26 -3.85 -14.19
CA VAL A 14 1.23 -2.83 -13.74
C VAL A 14 1.53 -3.00 -12.25
N VAL A 15 0.50 -3.24 -11.41
CA VAL A 15 0.65 -3.49 -9.95
C VAL A 15 1.61 -4.64 -9.66
N PHE A 16 1.42 -5.78 -10.35
CA PHE A 16 2.32 -6.93 -10.17
C PHE A 16 3.75 -6.66 -10.64
N VAL A 17 3.95 -5.84 -11.64
CA VAL A 17 5.28 -5.53 -12.18
C VAL A 17 6.06 -4.66 -11.21
N THR A 18 5.45 -3.61 -10.63
CA THR A 18 6.16 -2.64 -9.77
C THR A 18 6.53 -3.23 -8.41
N ALA A 19 5.61 -3.93 -7.72
CA ALA A 19 5.93 -4.66 -6.49
C ALA A 19 7.08 -5.66 -6.72
N ASN A 20 7.03 -6.40 -7.81
CA ASN A 20 8.08 -7.34 -8.18
C ASN A 20 9.42 -6.65 -8.52
N GLU A 21 9.43 -5.42 -9.04
CA GLU A 21 10.65 -4.65 -9.30
C GLU A 21 11.28 -4.11 -8.02
N VAL A 22 10.50 -3.64 -7.07
CA VAL A 22 10.98 -3.23 -5.74
C VAL A 22 11.59 -4.42 -5.02
N ASP A 23 10.91 -5.57 -4.96
CA ASP A 23 11.41 -6.79 -4.33
C ASP A 23 12.71 -7.28 -4.99
N ARG A 24 12.79 -7.25 -6.32
CA ARG A 24 14.02 -7.59 -7.05
C ARG A 24 15.17 -6.62 -6.75
N ALA A 25 14.88 -5.35 -6.57
CA ALA A 25 15.88 -4.36 -6.20
C ALA A 25 16.38 -4.58 -4.76
N LEU A 26 15.46 -4.87 -3.82
CA LEU A 26 15.77 -5.13 -2.42
C LEU A 26 16.57 -6.44 -2.21
N THR A 27 16.34 -7.45 -3.04
CA THR A 27 17.04 -8.75 -2.99
C THR A 27 18.28 -8.81 -3.88
N ALA A 28 18.66 -7.71 -4.52
CA ALA A 28 19.84 -7.64 -5.37
C ALA A 28 21.16 -7.75 -4.57
N PRO A 29 22.30 -8.04 -5.23
CA PRO A 29 23.60 -7.97 -4.58
C PRO A 29 23.85 -6.62 -3.90
N LEU A 30 24.49 -6.61 -2.74
CA LEU A 30 24.71 -5.44 -1.86
C LEU A 30 25.12 -4.16 -2.63
N LYS A 31 26.00 -4.30 -3.60
CA LYS A 31 26.52 -3.18 -4.42
C LYS A 31 25.49 -2.61 -5.41
N GLU A 32 24.43 -3.34 -5.69
CA GLU A 32 23.43 -2.99 -6.71
C GLU A 32 22.12 -2.46 -6.11
N VAL A 33 21.83 -2.78 -4.84
CA VAL A 33 20.56 -2.44 -4.18
C VAL A 33 20.24 -0.95 -4.34
N GLY A 34 21.15 -0.08 -3.91
CA GLY A 34 20.93 1.37 -3.94
C GLY A 34 20.71 1.89 -5.37
N ALA A 35 21.54 1.47 -6.32
CA ALA A 35 21.43 1.90 -7.72
C ALA A 35 20.13 1.42 -8.35
N LYS A 36 19.72 0.17 -8.10
CA LYS A 36 18.44 -0.38 -8.61
C LYS A 36 17.24 0.36 -8.05
N LEU A 37 17.22 0.62 -6.74
CA LEU A 37 16.14 1.38 -6.11
C LEU A 37 16.07 2.82 -6.60
N LEU A 38 17.22 3.48 -6.82
CA LEU A 38 17.27 4.82 -7.40
C LEU A 38 16.77 4.87 -8.85
N ALA A 39 16.93 3.79 -9.61
CA ALA A 39 16.45 3.69 -10.99
C ALA A 39 14.94 3.47 -11.10
N LEU A 40 14.28 3.00 -10.04
CA LEU A 40 12.82 2.84 -10.03
C LEU A 40 12.15 4.21 -9.99
N ARG A 41 11.04 4.34 -10.70
CA ARG A 41 10.18 5.52 -10.62
C ARG A 41 9.26 5.40 -9.40
N GLU A 42 9.08 6.51 -8.67
CA GLU A 42 8.04 6.61 -7.65
C GLU A 42 6.65 6.53 -8.29
N ASP A 43 5.73 5.82 -7.64
CA ASP A 43 4.39 5.57 -8.14
C ASP A 43 3.37 5.32 -7.00
N GLN A 44 2.26 4.65 -7.35
CA GLN A 44 1.19 4.29 -6.42
C GLN A 44 1.66 3.39 -5.26
N TRP A 45 2.72 2.59 -5.45
CA TRP A 45 3.16 1.54 -4.52
C TRP A 45 4.59 1.70 -4.01
N PHE A 46 5.35 2.67 -4.54
CA PHE A 46 6.75 2.88 -4.18
C PHE A 46 7.07 4.35 -3.99
N ASP A 47 7.83 4.63 -2.92
CA ASP A 47 8.32 5.97 -2.62
C ASP A 47 9.71 5.91 -1.98
N ARG A 48 10.51 6.98 -2.14
CA ARG A 48 11.85 7.14 -1.56
C ARG A 48 11.89 8.37 -0.69
N LYS A 49 12.55 8.23 0.46
CA LYS A 49 12.69 9.34 1.41
C LYS A 49 14.10 9.42 1.95
N SER A 50 14.54 10.65 2.22
CA SER A 50 15.77 10.90 2.95
C SER A 50 15.68 10.38 4.37
N ILE A 51 16.78 9.90 4.92
CA ILE A 51 16.88 9.58 6.36
C ILE A 51 16.69 10.83 7.24
N ARG A 52 16.81 12.02 6.66
CA ARG A 52 16.59 13.30 7.36
C ARG A 52 15.14 13.71 7.44
N SER A 53 14.24 13.01 6.74
CA SER A 53 12.80 13.28 6.81
C SER A 53 12.31 13.22 8.25
N GLN A 54 11.41 14.14 8.60
CA GLN A 54 10.83 14.16 9.93
C GLN A 54 9.82 13.02 10.10
N PRO A 55 9.67 12.44 11.29
CA PRO A 55 8.69 11.37 11.54
C PRO A 55 7.27 11.74 11.11
N LYS A 56 6.85 12.98 11.31
CA LYS A 56 5.53 13.46 10.90
C LYS A 56 5.35 13.46 9.37
N ASP A 57 6.41 13.75 8.60
CA ASP A 57 6.36 13.74 7.14
C ASP A 57 6.26 12.30 6.64
N LEU A 58 6.99 11.36 7.26
CA LEU A 58 6.87 9.93 6.97
C LEU A 58 5.46 9.42 7.32
N ALA A 59 4.88 9.86 8.43
CA ALA A 59 3.53 9.47 8.85
C ALA A 59 2.47 9.81 7.80
N GLN A 60 2.55 10.98 7.14
CA GLN A 60 1.59 11.33 6.10
C GLN A 60 1.66 10.38 4.89
N HIS A 61 2.87 9.93 4.52
CA HIS A 61 3.03 8.95 3.45
C HIS A 61 2.52 7.58 3.87
N ILE A 62 2.80 7.15 5.12
CA ILE A 62 2.30 5.89 5.69
C ILE A 62 0.77 5.87 5.68
N VAL A 63 0.12 6.94 6.13
CA VAL A 63 -1.35 7.09 6.08
C VAL A 63 -1.85 7.04 4.64
N ALA A 64 -1.18 7.75 3.73
CA ALA A 64 -1.60 7.81 2.33
C ALA A 64 -1.57 6.43 1.65
N PHE A 65 -0.52 5.64 1.88
CA PHE A 65 -0.39 4.28 1.36
C PHE A 65 -1.42 3.33 1.98
N SER A 66 -1.62 3.39 3.31
CA SER A 66 -2.60 2.53 4.00
C SER A 66 -4.04 2.83 3.58
N ASN A 67 -4.37 4.09 3.31
CA ASN A 67 -5.67 4.50 2.81
C ASN A 67 -5.91 4.12 1.34
N ALA A 68 -4.84 3.87 0.59
CA ALA A 68 -4.87 3.36 -0.78
C ALA A 68 -4.63 1.83 -0.81
N GLU A 69 -3.76 1.37 -1.65
CA GLU A 69 -3.50 -0.05 -1.94
C GLU A 69 -2.25 -0.60 -1.22
N GLY A 70 -1.75 0.11 -0.21
CA GLY A 70 -0.48 -0.21 0.43
C GLY A 70 0.72 0.15 -0.43
N GLY A 71 1.90 -0.33 -0.04
CA GLY A 71 3.14 -0.10 -0.78
C GLY A 71 4.39 -0.10 0.08
N THR A 72 5.50 0.34 -0.49
CA THR A 72 6.81 0.35 0.17
C THR A 72 7.45 1.73 0.10
N ILE A 73 7.88 2.23 1.25
CA ILE A 73 8.72 3.43 1.35
C ILE A 73 10.13 2.98 1.69
N VAL A 74 11.12 3.44 0.92
CA VAL A 74 12.54 3.21 1.22
C VAL A 74 13.17 4.49 1.73
N VAL A 75 13.69 4.44 2.95
CA VAL A 75 14.34 5.56 3.63
C VAL A 75 15.86 5.40 3.56
N GLY A 76 16.55 6.49 3.30
CA GLY A 76 18.02 6.55 3.08
C GLY A 76 18.38 6.78 1.60
N LEU A 77 17.41 7.13 0.78
CA LEU A 77 17.59 7.50 -0.63
C LEU A 77 17.03 8.91 -0.87
N HIS A 78 17.82 9.79 -1.48
CA HIS A 78 17.39 11.16 -1.79
C HIS A 78 18.16 11.74 -2.97
N ASP A 79 17.48 12.39 -3.90
CA ASP A 79 18.04 13.13 -5.04
C ASP A 79 19.14 12.35 -5.82
N GLY A 80 18.88 11.07 -6.08
CA GLY A 80 19.83 10.21 -6.79
C GLY A 80 21.03 9.75 -5.94
N VAL A 81 21.00 10.00 -4.61
CA VAL A 81 22.08 9.64 -3.68
C VAL A 81 21.60 8.51 -2.75
N VAL A 82 22.44 7.51 -2.55
CA VAL A 82 22.30 6.52 -1.49
C VAL A 82 22.92 7.12 -0.22
N GLU A 83 22.06 7.71 0.64
CA GLU A 83 22.51 8.32 1.90
C GLU A 83 22.94 7.29 2.94
N GLY A 84 22.20 6.15 2.99
CA GLY A 84 22.31 5.16 4.04
C GLY A 84 21.69 5.60 5.36
N ILE A 85 21.86 4.79 6.40
CA ILE A 85 21.28 5.02 7.74
C ILE A 85 22.27 4.82 8.88
N ASP A 86 23.48 4.29 8.65
CA ASP A 86 24.40 3.88 9.73
C ASP A 86 24.77 5.05 10.65
N GLN A 87 24.87 6.26 10.12
CA GLN A 87 25.11 7.47 10.91
C GLN A 87 23.86 7.97 11.67
N HIS A 88 22.70 7.31 11.50
CA HIS A 88 21.40 7.71 12.02
C HIS A 88 20.64 6.55 12.64
N GLY A 89 21.35 5.56 13.19
CA GLY A 89 20.76 4.34 13.75
C GLY A 89 19.70 4.61 14.83
N GLU A 90 19.81 5.71 15.56
CA GLU A 90 18.83 6.16 16.54
C GLU A 90 17.45 6.48 15.93
N LYS A 91 17.40 6.87 14.66
CA LYS A 91 16.14 7.18 13.95
C LYS A 91 15.31 5.95 13.62
N ILE A 92 15.92 4.76 13.56
CA ILE A 92 15.20 3.52 13.22
C ILE A 92 14.08 3.26 14.23
N ASN A 93 14.35 3.46 15.52
CA ASN A 93 13.33 3.29 16.55
C ASN A 93 12.22 4.34 16.43
N SER A 94 12.57 5.58 16.12
CA SER A 94 11.57 6.63 15.85
C SER A 94 10.71 6.29 14.64
N ILE A 95 11.27 5.70 13.57
CA ILE A 95 10.51 5.24 12.40
C ILE A 95 9.53 4.13 12.78
N ARG A 96 9.94 3.15 13.60
CA ARG A 96 9.08 2.07 14.08
C ARG A 96 7.92 2.56 14.97
N GLN A 97 8.09 3.68 15.64
CA GLN A 97 7.07 4.26 16.52
C GLN A 97 6.08 5.16 15.78
N ILE A 98 6.37 5.58 14.54
CA ILE A 98 5.52 6.48 13.75
C ILE A 98 4.04 6.06 13.74
N PRO A 99 3.67 4.79 13.49
CA PRO A 99 2.26 4.39 13.46
C PRO A 99 1.53 4.65 14.77
N ILE A 100 2.21 4.47 15.89
CA ILE A 100 1.60 4.64 17.23
C ILE A 100 1.53 6.12 17.59
N ASP A 101 2.59 6.89 17.30
CA ASP A 101 2.73 8.26 17.76
C ASP A 101 1.97 9.25 16.87
N PHE A 102 1.80 8.95 15.59
CA PHE A 102 1.33 9.92 14.60
C PHE A 102 0.09 9.50 13.81
N THR A 103 -0.42 8.26 13.92
CA THR A 103 -1.57 7.81 13.13
C THR A 103 -2.75 7.32 13.97
N VAL A 104 -3.98 7.54 13.49
CA VAL A 104 -5.23 7.16 14.15
C VAL A 104 -6.21 6.56 13.13
N PRO A 105 -6.69 5.30 13.33
CA PRO A 105 -6.08 4.29 14.19
C PRO A 105 -4.62 4.00 13.77
N PRO A 106 -3.79 3.34 14.61
CA PRO A 106 -2.42 3.01 14.23
C PRO A 106 -2.37 2.18 12.94
N VAL A 107 -1.56 2.61 11.97
CA VAL A 107 -1.35 1.88 10.72
C VAL A 107 -0.48 0.66 10.96
N ARG A 108 -0.81 -0.47 10.34
CA ARG A 108 0.07 -1.65 10.35
C ARG A 108 1.19 -1.48 9.34
N VAL A 109 2.43 -1.57 9.82
CA VAL A 109 3.63 -1.49 8.98
C VAL A 109 4.64 -2.57 9.36
N HIS A 110 5.47 -2.98 8.39
CA HIS A 110 6.66 -3.79 8.61
C HIS A 110 7.88 -2.93 8.32
N VAL A 111 8.82 -2.87 9.28
CA VAL A 111 10.03 -2.04 9.18
C VAL A 111 11.25 -2.93 9.24
N ASP A 112 11.96 -3.04 8.12
CA ASP A 112 13.15 -3.85 7.95
C ASP A 112 14.35 -3.00 7.53
N GLN A 113 15.54 -3.61 7.60
CA GLN A 113 16.78 -3.01 7.11
C GLN A 113 17.37 -3.86 6.00
N VAL A 114 17.79 -3.22 4.93
CA VAL A 114 18.41 -3.87 3.77
C VAL A 114 19.79 -3.29 3.57
N GLY A 115 20.82 -4.16 3.56
CA GLY A 115 22.20 -3.75 3.33
C GLY A 115 22.40 -3.14 1.94
N CYS A 116 23.25 -2.12 1.85
CA CYS A 116 23.63 -1.47 0.60
C CYS A 116 25.07 -0.95 0.65
N ILE A 117 25.54 -0.40 -0.45
CA ILE A 117 26.72 0.46 -0.49
C ILE A 117 26.25 1.89 -0.67
N ASN A 118 26.64 2.79 0.24
CA ASN A 118 26.29 4.20 0.16
C ASN A 118 27.07 4.93 -0.94
N SER A 119 26.70 6.16 -1.22
CA SER A 119 27.32 6.96 -2.28
C SER A 119 28.78 7.33 -2.02
N LYS A 120 29.32 7.06 -0.82
CA LYS A 120 30.75 7.16 -0.50
C LYS A 120 31.53 5.87 -0.80
N GLY A 121 30.83 4.79 -1.19
CA GLY A 121 31.42 3.47 -1.45
C GLY A 121 31.57 2.62 -0.18
N GLU A 122 30.93 2.98 0.92
CA GLU A 122 31.03 2.29 2.21
C GLU A 122 29.82 1.35 2.39
N PRO A 123 29.99 0.20 3.08
CA PRO A 123 28.87 -0.62 3.52
C PRO A 123 27.94 0.20 4.42
N ASP A 124 26.64 0.10 4.18
CA ASP A 124 25.60 0.83 4.88
C ASP A 124 24.26 0.04 4.77
N ALA A 125 23.18 0.60 5.27
CA ALA A 125 21.86 0.01 5.12
C ALA A 125 20.82 1.07 4.72
N LEU A 126 19.68 0.59 4.23
CA LEU A 126 18.44 1.36 3.99
C LEU A 126 17.35 0.83 4.92
N VAL A 127 16.38 1.66 5.27
CA VAL A 127 15.17 1.21 5.96
C VAL A 127 14.04 1.05 4.96
N THR A 128 13.39 -0.10 4.96
CA THR A 128 12.15 -0.33 4.21
C THR A 128 10.97 -0.27 5.17
N ILE A 129 9.92 0.44 4.77
CA ILE A 129 8.64 0.49 5.46
C ILE A 129 7.62 -0.08 4.49
N THR A 130 7.19 -1.31 4.73
CA THR A 130 6.12 -1.95 3.97
C THR A 130 4.79 -1.69 4.68
N ILE A 131 3.84 -1.14 3.95
CA ILE A 131 2.52 -0.74 4.45
C ILE A 131 1.47 -1.62 3.79
N ASP A 132 0.67 -2.31 4.60
CA ASP A 132 -0.48 -3.06 4.10
C ASP A 132 -1.65 -2.11 3.80
N PRO A 133 -2.48 -2.41 2.77
CA PRO A 133 -3.74 -1.71 2.58
C PRO A 133 -4.64 -1.96 3.78
N SER A 134 -5.39 -0.95 4.22
CA SER A 134 -6.30 -1.07 5.36
C SER A 134 -7.75 -0.99 4.91
N GLU A 135 -8.61 -1.76 5.55
CA GLU A 135 -10.06 -1.66 5.40
C GLU A 135 -10.63 -0.43 6.15
N SER A 136 -9.87 0.11 7.10
CA SER A 136 -10.25 1.32 7.84
C SER A 136 -9.57 2.55 7.26
N VAL A 137 -10.20 3.71 7.40
CA VAL A 137 -9.59 5.00 7.09
C VAL A 137 -8.66 5.40 8.24
N HIS A 138 -7.44 5.78 7.89
CA HIS A 138 -6.44 6.30 8.81
C HIS A 138 -6.23 7.80 8.60
N GLU A 139 -5.88 8.49 9.68
CA GLU A 139 -5.53 9.90 9.68
C GLU A 139 -4.30 10.16 10.55
N LEU A 140 -3.73 11.32 10.44
CA LEU A 140 -2.72 11.78 11.40
C LEU A 140 -3.40 12.21 12.71
N THR A 141 -2.64 12.22 13.80
CA THR A 141 -3.12 12.66 15.14
C THR A 141 -3.67 14.10 15.16
N ASN A 142 -3.37 14.92 14.16
CA ASN A 142 -3.95 16.25 13.96
C ASN A 142 -5.25 16.26 13.12
N GLY A 143 -5.77 15.10 12.74
CA GLY A 143 -6.99 14.94 11.94
C GLY A 143 -6.79 15.06 10.41
N ASP A 144 -5.55 15.22 9.94
CA ASP A 144 -5.27 15.27 8.51
C ASP A 144 -5.32 13.86 7.89
N CYS A 145 -6.13 13.68 6.86
CA CYS A 145 -6.24 12.43 6.10
C CYS A 145 -5.54 12.57 4.74
N TYR A 146 -4.82 11.54 4.33
CA TYR A 146 -4.08 11.50 3.07
C TYR A 146 -4.43 10.24 2.27
N LEU A 147 -4.35 10.35 0.94
CA LEU A 147 -4.51 9.24 0.00
C LEU A 147 -3.36 9.24 -1.00
N ARG A 148 -2.81 8.08 -1.31
CA ARG A 148 -1.82 7.94 -2.38
C ARG A 148 -2.51 7.96 -3.73
N VAL A 149 -2.07 8.86 -4.61
CA VAL A 149 -2.60 9.03 -5.97
C VAL A 149 -1.40 9.16 -6.92
N GLY A 150 -1.06 8.08 -7.58
CA GLY A 150 0.19 8.00 -8.35
C GLY A 150 1.41 8.14 -7.44
N ASP A 151 2.29 9.08 -7.72
CA ASP A 151 3.51 9.38 -6.96
C ASP A 151 3.31 10.43 -5.85
N GLU A 152 2.07 10.90 -5.63
CA GLU A 152 1.74 11.93 -4.64
C GLU A 152 0.94 11.40 -3.46
N SER A 153 1.28 11.84 -2.24
CA SER A 153 0.46 11.69 -1.04
C SER A 153 -0.41 12.94 -0.88
N ARG A 154 -1.66 12.88 -1.35
CA ARG A 154 -2.57 14.02 -1.40
C ARG A 154 -3.41 14.13 -0.13
N LYS A 155 -3.43 15.31 0.48
CA LYS A 155 -4.34 15.61 1.58
C LYS A 155 -5.77 15.65 1.09
N LEU A 156 -6.65 14.90 1.74
CA LEU A 156 -8.07 14.87 1.42
C LEU A 156 -8.81 16.03 2.08
N ARG A 157 -9.79 16.61 1.35
CA ARG A 157 -10.78 17.51 1.92
C ARG A 157 -11.83 16.69 2.67
N HIS A 158 -12.64 17.36 3.48
CA HIS A 158 -13.68 16.72 4.29
C HIS A 158 -14.68 15.89 3.47
N ASP A 159 -15.11 16.38 2.29
CA ASP A 159 -15.99 15.68 1.37
C ASP A 159 -15.36 14.39 0.83
N GLN A 160 -14.11 14.46 0.38
CA GLN A 160 -13.33 13.34 -0.14
C GLN A 160 -13.04 12.28 0.95
N ARG A 161 -12.74 12.74 2.18
CA ARG A 161 -12.56 11.83 3.31
C ARG A 161 -13.83 11.05 3.60
N ARG A 162 -15.01 11.70 3.63
CA ARG A 162 -16.29 11.03 3.85
C ARG A 162 -16.61 10.00 2.76
N GLU A 163 -16.27 10.31 1.51
CA GLU A 163 -16.41 9.38 0.39
C GLU A 163 -15.53 8.13 0.63
N LEU A 164 -14.26 8.31 1.00
CA LEU A 164 -13.36 7.21 1.32
C LEU A 164 -13.86 6.38 2.53
N GLU A 165 -14.38 7.03 3.58
CA GLU A 165 -14.98 6.36 4.75
C GLU A 165 -16.19 5.50 4.35
N PHE A 166 -17.03 6.03 3.45
CA PHE A 166 -18.19 5.32 2.93
C PHE A 166 -17.76 4.09 2.09
N ASP A 167 -16.82 4.26 1.18
CA ASP A 167 -16.33 3.18 0.32
C ASP A 167 -15.72 2.03 1.15
N LYS A 168 -14.87 2.36 2.13
CA LYS A 168 -14.28 1.37 3.01
C LYS A 168 -15.30 0.77 3.99
N GLY A 169 -16.25 1.54 4.48
CA GLY A 169 -17.34 1.07 5.35
C GLY A 169 -18.32 0.15 4.62
N GLN A 170 -18.60 0.40 3.36
CA GLN A 170 -19.44 -0.45 2.52
C GLN A 170 -18.76 -1.81 2.24
N ALA A 171 -17.46 -1.82 1.97
CA ALA A 171 -16.70 -3.06 1.82
C ALA A 171 -16.71 -3.92 3.09
N GLN A 172 -16.65 -3.33 4.27
CA GLN A 172 -16.79 -4.04 5.55
C GLN A 172 -18.21 -4.60 5.74
N TYR A 173 -19.23 -3.86 5.32
CA TYR A 173 -20.64 -4.26 5.47
C TYR A 173 -20.97 -5.52 4.66
N ASP A 174 -20.45 -5.60 3.44
CA ASP A 174 -20.68 -6.75 2.54
C ASP A 174 -19.95 -8.03 3.00
N GLY A 175 -18.93 -7.91 3.85
CA GLY A 175 -18.17 -9.04 4.41
C GLY A 175 -18.65 -9.54 5.78
N ILE A 176 -19.55 -8.82 6.46
CA ILE A 176 -20.01 -9.20 7.80
C ILE A 176 -21.23 -10.12 7.67
N ALA A 177 -21.04 -11.39 8.06
CA ALA A 177 -22.18 -12.29 8.24
C ALA A 177 -23.11 -11.70 9.32
N LEU A 178 -24.35 -11.37 8.95
CA LEU A 178 -25.34 -10.86 9.87
C LEU A 178 -25.67 -11.96 10.90
N ALA A 179 -25.30 -11.72 12.17
CA ALA A 179 -25.60 -12.63 13.24
C ALA A 179 -27.14 -12.74 13.43
N GLY A 180 -27.66 -13.98 13.39
CA GLY A 180 -29.09 -14.25 13.59
C GLY A 180 -29.92 -14.24 12.30
N VAL A 181 -29.30 -14.13 11.14
CA VAL A 181 -29.96 -14.32 9.84
C VAL A 181 -29.70 -15.74 9.34
N ASP A 182 -30.75 -16.53 9.15
CA ASP A 182 -30.71 -17.84 8.54
C ASP A 182 -31.04 -17.76 7.05
N VAL A 183 -30.61 -18.76 6.26
CA VAL A 183 -30.95 -18.86 4.83
C VAL A 183 -32.46 -18.87 4.58
N ASN A 184 -33.25 -19.30 5.60
CA ASN A 184 -34.71 -19.33 5.54
C ASN A 184 -35.35 -17.94 5.71
N ASP A 185 -34.59 -16.94 6.16
CA ASP A 185 -35.03 -15.54 6.26
C ASP A 185 -34.87 -14.80 4.92
N LEU A 186 -34.17 -15.42 3.94
CA LEU A 186 -34.00 -14.86 2.61
C LEU A 186 -35.22 -15.19 1.73
N ASP A 187 -35.58 -14.28 0.85
CA ASP A 187 -36.62 -14.50 -0.16
C ASP A 187 -36.27 -15.75 -1.00
N PRO A 188 -37.13 -16.79 -1.00
CA PRO A 188 -36.85 -18.05 -1.69
C PRO A 188 -36.66 -17.87 -3.20
N GLU A 189 -37.34 -16.90 -3.82
CA GLU A 189 -37.23 -16.62 -5.26
C GLU A 189 -35.88 -15.98 -5.60
N LEU A 190 -35.42 -15.00 -4.81
CA LEU A 190 -34.10 -14.40 -4.96
C LEU A 190 -32.99 -15.42 -4.70
N THR A 191 -33.14 -16.27 -3.70
CA THR A 191 -32.20 -17.35 -3.39
C THR A 191 -32.10 -18.35 -4.52
N ARG A 192 -33.22 -18.67 -5.20
CA ARG A 192 -33.24 -19.55 -6.36
C ARG A 192 -32.53 -18.92 -7.56
N GLN A 193 -32.77 -17.66 -7.86
CA GLN A 193 -32.10 -16.91 -8.94
C GLN A 193 -30.58 -16.86 -8.74
N TYR A 194 -30.12 -16.75 -7.50
CA TYR A 194 -28.69 -16.76 -7.19
C TYR A 194 -28.03 -18.15 -7.30
N ARG A 195 -28.80 -19.22 -7.01
CA ARG A 195 -28.31 -20.61 -7.10
C ARG A 195 -28.35 -21.20 -8.50
N GLU A 196 -29.21 -20.69 -9.35
CA GLU A 196 -29.29 -21.05 -10.77
C GLU A 196 -28.57 -20.01 -11.60
N PRO A 197 -27.22 -20.08 -11.81
CA PRO A 197 -26.58 -19.21 -12.79
C PRO A 197 -27.25 -19.49 -14.12
N GLU A 198 -27.77 -18.46 -14.77
CA GLU A 198 -28.36 -18.55 -16.11
C GLU A 198 -27.47 -19.40 -17.01
N ARG A 199 -27.97 -20.57 -17.44
CA ARG A 199 -27.35 -21.41 -18.47
C ARG A 199 -27.55 -20.78 -19.86
N SER A 200 -27.18 -19.51 -19.97
CA SER A 200 -27.16 -18.83 -21.25
C SER A 200 -25.86 -18.02 -21.36
N ASN A 201 -24.97 -18.57 -22.19
CA ASN A 201 -23.72 -18.09 -22.75
C ASN A 201 -22.43 -18.61 -22.10
N GLY A 202 -22.08 -19.88 -22.48
CA GLY A 202 -20.77 -20.25 -23.00
C GLY A 202 -19.49 -19.82 -22.28
N PHE A 203 -19.40 -19.83 -20.92
CA PHE A 203 -18.09 -19.82 -20.27
C PHE A 203 -17.87 -21.15 -19.54
N GLN A 204 -17.09 -22.02 -20.18
CA GLN A 204 -16.55 -23.22 -19.54
C GLN A 204 -15.46 -22.80 -18.56
N TYR A 205 -15.70 -22.97 -17.26
CA TYR A 205 -14.62 -22.96 -16.27
C TYR A 205 -13.79 -24.23 -16.44
N PHE A 206 -12.55 -24.11 -16.87
CA PHE A 206 -11.58 -25.18 -16.81
C PHE A 206 -11.25 -25.47 -15.33
N ALA A 207 -11.82 -26.53 -14.78
CA ALA A 207 -11.32 -27.18 -13.58
C ALA A 207 -10.04 -27.94 -13.97
N GLY A 208 -8.88 -27.38 -13.73
CA GLY A 208 -7.58 -28.04 -13.80
C GLY A 208 -7.30 -28.73 -12.47
N ARG A 209 -6.95 -30.01 -12.58
CA ARG A 209 -6.49 -30.92 -11.50
C ARG A 209 -5.22 -30.45 -10.82
#